data_92f349dc20addfc423b808f9b9dc338a
#
_entry.id   92f349dc20addfc423b808f9b9dc338a
#
_cell.length_a   1.000
_cell.length_b   1.000
_cell.length_c   1.000
_cell.angle_alpha   90.00
_cell.angle_beta   90.00
_cell.angle_gamma   90.00
#
_symmetry.space_group_name_H-M   'P 1'
#
loop_
_entity.id
_entity.type
_entity.pdbx_description
1 polymer ?
#
loop_
_entity_poly.entity_id
_entity_poly.type
_entity_poly.pdbx_seq_one_letter_code
_entity_poly.pdbx_strand_id
1 'polypeptide(L)'
;MISGSLGTEIWTGQVVNELKQDYPEIKLAIIFPFEAFGNNWKEHNQLLLSELVQTADYVDSVSHQPYQNPQQFKNHVNFLLQHTEAALLVYDNEYPGKSKFFLADVEKFQEQNPYDLLTITMDDLENSSDFGDSV
;
A
#
# COMPACT_ATOMS: atom_id res chain seq x y z
N MET A 1 4.42 3.51 -4.63
CA MET A 1 4.49 3.92 -3.21
C MET A 1 3.53 3.09 -2.40
N ILE A 2 3.99 2.50 -1.31
CA ILE A 2 3.18 1.69 -0.39
C ILE A 2 3.38 2.18 1.04
N SER A 3 2.46 1.80 1.94
CA SER A 3 2.54 2.17 3.36
C SER A 3 3.27 1.14 4.23
N GLY A 4 3.59 -0.02 3.69
CA GLY A 4 4.27 -1.08 4.44
C GLY A 4 3.38 -1.91 5.34
N SER A 5 2.07 -1.76 5.25
CA SER A 5 1.13 -2.55 6.04
C SER A 5 1.17 -4.03 5.65
N LEU A 6 0.82 -4.90 6.61
CA LEU A 6 0.78 -6.34 6.37
C LEU A 6 -0.23 -6.71 5.27
N GLY A 7 0.02 -7.82 4.62
CA GLY A 7 -0.86 -8.38 3.61
C GLY A 7 -0.57 -7.84 2.22
N THR A 8 -1.58 -7.27 1.59
CA THR A 8 -1.53 -6.85 0.18
C THR A 8 -0.38 -5.88 -0.12
N GLU A 9 -0.08 -4.95 0.77
CA GLU A 9 0.97 -3.96 0.51
C GLU A 9 2.37 -4.55 0.53
N ILE A 10 2.67 -5.43 1.49
CA ILE A 10 3.96 -6.12 1.53
C ILE A 10 4.10 -7.01 0.30
N TRP A 11 3.05 -7.74 -0.03
CA TRP A 11 3.03 -8.57 -1.24
C TRP A 11 3.25 -7.74 -2.51
N THR A 12 2.60 -6.58 -2.59
CA THR A 12 2.80 -5.65 -3.72
C THR A 12 4.26 -5.20 -3.82
N GLY A 13 4.88 -4.87 -2.68
CA GLY A 13 6.29 -4.50 -2.66
C GLY A 13 7.20 -5.61 -3.17
N GLN A 14 6.92 -6.84 -2.80
CA GLN A 14 7.66 -8.01 -3.28
C GLN A 14 7.51 -8.17 -4.80
N VAL A 15 6.31 -8.01 -5.34
CA VAL A 15 6.06 -8.06 -6.78
C VAL A 15 6.79 -6.94 -7.51
N VAL A 16 6.79 -5.72 -6.98
CA VAL A 16 7.53 -4.60 -7.56
C VAL A 16 9.02 -4.93 -7.66
N ASN A 17 9.59 -5.53 -6.61
CA ASN A 17 11.00 -5.93 -6.62
C ASN A 17 11.29 -6.98 -7.71
N GLU A 18 10.38 -7.89 -7.94
CA GLU A 18 10.50 -8.86 -9.04
C GLU A 18 10.45 -8.16 -10.41
N LEU A 19 9.51 -7.21 -10.56
CA LEU A 19 9.36 -6.46 -11.81
C LEU A 19 10.57 -5.60 -12.14
N LYS A 20 11.32 -5.14 -11.13
CA LYS A 20 12.55 -4.36 -11.36
C LYS A 20 13.59 -5.10 -12.19
N GLN A 21 13.58 -6.42 -12.18
CA GLN A 21 14.51 -7.23 -12.97
C GLN A 21 14.31 -7.03 -14.46
N ASP A 22 13.04 -6.87 -14.89
CA ASP A 22 12.68 -6.65 -16.29
C ASP A 22 12.49 -5.15 -16.61
N TYR A 23 12.16 -4.35 -15.59
CA TYR A 23 11.86 -2.92 -15.72
C TYR A 23 12.66 -2.14 -14.70
N PRO A 24 13.98 -1.95 -14.91
CA PRO A 24 14.86 -1.35 -13.91
C PRO A 24 14.55 0.11 -13.58
N GLU A 25 13.76 0.79 -14.40
CA GLU A 25 13.30 2.15 -14.12
C GLU A 25 12.22 2.24 -13.02
N ILE A 26 11.60 1.12 -12.66
CA ILE A 26 10.60 1.09 -11.57
C ILE A 26 11.29 1.28 -10.23
N LYS A 27 10.72 2.14 -9.40
CA LYS A 27 11.21 2.42 -8.05
C LYS A 27 10.15 2.06 -7.03
N LEU A 28 10.60 1.57 -5.87
CA LEU A 28 9.73 1.26 -4.74
C LEU A 28 9.98 2.26 -3.61
N ALA A 29 8.92 2.96 -3.20
CA ALA A 29 8.95 3.83 -2.03
C ALA A 29 8.03 3.25 -0.95
N ILE A 30 8.52 3.19 0.28
CA ILE A 30 7.75 2.78 1.45
C ILE A 30 7.63 3.99 2.37
N ILE A 31 6.40 4.43 2.63
CA ILE A 31 6.11 5.58 3.47
C ILE A 31 5.26 5.13 4.66
N PHE A 32 5.88 5.05 5.82
CA PHE A 32 5.19 4.64 7.04
C PHE A 32 4.37 5.80 7.64
N PRO A 33 3.27 5.49 8.34
CA PRO A 33 2.49 6.55 9.01
C PRO A 33 3.24 7.17 10.20
N PHE A 34 4.07 6.40 10.91
CA PHE A 34 4.81 6.87 12.09
C PHE A 34 6.03 5.98 12.32
N GLU A 35 6.91 6.44 13.20
CA GLU A 35 8.11 5.70 13.59
C GLU A 35 7.76 4.38 14.31
N ALA A 36 8.62 3.40 14.17
CA ALA A 36 8.48 2.08 14.79
C ALA A 36 7.22 1.32 14.35
N PHE A 37 6.65 1.68 13.19
CA PHE A 37 5.52 0.97 12.62
C PHE A 37 5.86 -0.50 12.41
N GLY A 38 4.99 -1.39 12.91
CA GLY A 38 5.18 -2.83 12.80
C GLY A 38 6.04 -3.46 13.90
N ASN A 39 6.57 -2.68 14.84
CA ASN A 39 7.42 -3.23 15.90
C ASN A 39 6.70 -4.23 16.82
N ASN A 40 5.38 -4.15 16.92
CA ASN A 40 4.57 -5.07 17.72
C ASN A 40 4.06 -6.27 16.92
N TRP A 41 4.48 -6.43 15.67
CA TRP A 41 4.12 -7.58 14.86
C TRP A 41 4.88 -8.83 15.30
N LYS A 42 4.39 -10.00 14.91
CA LYS A 42 5.11 -11.26 15.10
C LYS A 42 6.46 -11.21 14.36
N GLU A 43 7.43 -11.93 14.90
CA GLU A 43 8.81 -11.92 14.37
C GLU A 43 8.87 -12.21 12.86
N HIS A 44 8.11 -13.19 12.38
CA HIS A 44 8.08 -13.53 10.96
C HIS A 44 7.64 -12.34 10.10
N ASN A 45 6.62 -11.61 10.54
CA ASN A 45 6.10 -10.45 9.81
C ASN A 45 7.08 -9.27 9.87
N GLN A 46 7.75 -9.08 11.00
CA GLN A 46 8.81 -8.06 11.10
C GLN A 46 9.95 -8.36 10.13
N LEU A 47 10.31 -9.63 9.97
CA LEU A 47 11.36 -10.05 9.05
C LEU A 47 10.97 -9.74 7.60
N LEU A 48 9.74 -10.04 7.21
CA LEU A 48 9.24 -9.72 5.86
C LEU A 48 9.34 -8.23 5.57
N LEU A 49 8.94 -7.39 6.53
CA LEU A 49 9.02 -5.95 6.37
C LEU A 49 10.48 -5.49 6.29
N SER A 50 11.35 -6.02 7.13
CA SER A 50 12.77 -5.69 7.14
C SER A 50 13.44 -6.00 5.81
N GLU A 51 13.14 -7.16 5.23
CA GLU A 51 13.68 -7.54 3.92
C GLU A 51 13.21 -6.58 2.83
N LEU A 52 11.94 -6.17 2.87
CA LEU A 52 11.40 -5.24 1.91
C LEU A 52 12.03 -3.86 2.04
N VAL A 53 12.22 -3.39 3.26
CA VAL A 53 12.87 -2.10 3.56
C VAL A 53 14.29 -2.06 2.99
N GLN A 54 15.03 -3.16 3.10
CA GLN A 54 16.40 -3.24 2.58
C GLN A 54 16.46 -3.11 1.06
N THR A 55 15.42 -3.51 0.35
CA THR A 55 15.38 -3.49 -1.12
C THR A 55 14.67 -2.28 -1.70
N ALA A 56 14.00 -1.49 -0.88
CA ALA A 56 13.28 -0.31 -1.33
C ALA A 56 14.25 0.79 -1.77
N ASP A 57 13.83 1.59 -2.73
CA ASP A 57 14.62 2.72 -3.22
C ASP A 57 14.51 3.93 -2.31
N TYR A 58 13.38 4.07 -1.62
CA TYR A 58 13.12 5.18 -0.68
C TYR A 58 12.27 4.68 0.48
N VAL A 59 12.66 5.03 1.69
CA VAL A 59 11.92 4.68 2.92
C VAL A 59 11.89 5.90 3.84
N ASP A 60 10.70 6.27 4.30
CA ASP A 60 10.53 7.37 5.25
C ASP A 60 9.24 7.17 6.05
N SER A 61 9.02 8.02 7.04
CA SER A 61 7.81 8.09 7.84
C SER A 61 7.23 9.49 7.77
N VAL A 62 5.91 9.61 7.65
CA VAL A 62 5.25 10.93 7.63
C VAL A 62 5.39 11.59 8.99
N SER A 63 5.11 10.86 10.07
CA SER A 63 5.36 11.32 11.43
C SER A 63 6.71 10.77 11.90
N HIS A 64 7.58 11.65 12.40
CA HIS A 64 8.88 11.28 12.93
C HIS A 64 8.84 10.95 14.43
N GLN A 65 7.69 10.48 14.90
CA GLN A 65 7.45 10.06 16.27
C GLN A 65 6.71 8.73 16.28
N PRO A 66 6.81 7.94 17.36
CA PRO A 66 6.00 6.73 17.51
C PRO A 66 4.50 7.08 17.51
N TYR A 67 3.67 6.06 17.44
CA TYR A 67 2.21 6.26 17.44
C TYR A 67 1.75 7.03 18.67
N GLN A 68 0.97 8.07 18.44
CA GLN A 68 0.40 8.94 19.48
C GLN A 68 -1.12 9.07 19.36
N ASN A 69 -1.65 9.22 18.14
CA ASN A 69 -3.07 9.44 17.92
C ASN A 69 -3.45 9.13 16.46
N PRO A 70 -4.77 8.97 16.19
CA PRO A 70 -5.25 8.65 14.84
C PRO A 70 -4.96 9.71 13.76
N GLN A 71 -4.67 10.96 14.16
CA GLN A 71 -4.35 12.00 13.18
C GLN A 71 -3.12 11.63 12.34
N GLN A 72 -2.20 10.84 12.89
CA GLN A 72 -1.03 10.36 12.15
C GLN A 72 -1.42 9.53 10.93
N PHE A 73 -2.48 8.72 11.02
CA PHE A 73 -2.99 7.98 9.87
C PHE A 73 -3.62 8.89 8.81
N LYS A 74 -4.34 9.92 9.23
CA LYS A 74 -4.93 10.89 8.30
C LYS A 74 -3.85 11.67 7.56
N ASN A 75 -2.82 12.10 8.28
CA ASN A 75 -1.69 12.80 7.70
C ASN A 75 -0.95 11.92 6.70
N HIS A 76 -0.84 10.63 6.99
CA HIS A 76 -0.22 9.64 6.12
C HIS A 76 -0.99 9.49 4.81
N VAL A 77 -2.31 9.30 4.87
CA VAL A 77 -3.14 9.19 3.66
C VAL A 77 -3.03 10.46 2.82
N ASN A 78 -3.12 11.64 3.44
CA ASN A 78 -2.99 12.90 2.73
C ASN A 78 -1.64 13.03 2.04
N PHE A 79 -0.56 12.61 2.69
CA PHE A 79 0.77 12.60 2.10
C PHE A 79 0.80 11.69 0.86
N LEU A 80 0.27 10.47 0.97
CA LEU A 80 0.26 9.53 -0.14
C LEU A 80 -0.51 10.09 -1.34
N LEU A 81 -1.68 10.67 -1.10
CA LEU A 81 -2.51 11.22 -2.18
C LEU A 81 -1.85 12.42 -2.86
N GLN A 82 -1.19 13.28 -2.08
CA GLN A 82 -0.52 14.46 -2.62
C GLN A 82 0.75 14.15 -3.40
N HIS A 83 1.34 12.98 -3.17
CA HIS A 83 2.62 12.60 -3.78
C HIS A 83 2.48 11.47 -4.81
N THR A 84 1.24 11.14 -5.20
CA THR A 84 0.96 10.14 -6.22
C THR A 84 -0.05 10.66 -7.23
N GLU A 85 -0.14 10.04 -8.38
CA GLU A 85 -1.08 10.39 -9.45
C GLU A 85 -2.24 9.42 -9.54
N ALA A 86 -2.09 8.24 -8.93
CA ALA A 86 -3.08 7.19 -8.98
C ALA A 86 -2.96 6.27 -7.78
N ALA A 87 -4.04 5.58 -7.44
CA ALA A 87 -4.05 4.53 -6.44
C ALA A 87 -4.58 3.23 -7.04
N LEU A 88 -3.98 2.12 -6.60
CA LEU A 88 -4.48 0.78 -6.86
C LEU A 88 -4.97 0.20 -5.54
N LEU A 89 -6.24 -0.16 -5.48
CA LEU A 89 -6.89 -0.64 -4.26
C LEU A 89 -7.47 -2.03 -4.48
N VAL A 90 -7.08 -2.98 -3.64
CA VAL A 90 -7.74 -4.29 -3.57
C VAL A 90 -8.91 -4.14 -2.59
N TYR A 91 -10.12 -4.33 -3.07
CA TYR A 91 -11.34 -3.97 -2.34
C TYR A 91 -12.39 -5.06 -2.43
N ASP A 92 -12.90 -5.47 -1.26
CA ASP A 92 -14.02 -6.41 -1.14
C ASP A 92 -15.29 -5.63 -0.79
N ASN A 93 -16.26 -5.59 -1.70
CA ASN A 93 -17.51 -4.87 -1.51
C ASN A 93 -18.36 -5.45 -0.38
N GLU A 94 -18.25 -6.76 -0.12
CA GLU A 94 -19.01 -7.42 0.94
C GLU A 94 -18.38 -7.21 2.31
N TYR A 95 -17.03 -7.24 2.37
CA TYR A 95 -16.27 -7.13 3.63
C TYR A 95 -15.16 -6.10 3.45
N PRO A 96 -15.52 -4.81 3.31
CA PRO A 96 -14.53 -3.79 2.93
C PRO A 96 -13.46 -3.49 3.99
N GLY A 97 -13.74 -3.77 5.27
CA GLY A 97 -12.78 -3.51 6.34
C GLY A 97 -12.29 -2.07 6.34
N LYS A 98 -10.99 -1.88 6.55
CA LYS A 98 -10.37 -0.54 6.58
C LYS A 98 -10.25 0.10 5.20
N SER A 99 -10.32 -0.69 4.14
CA SER A 99 -10.21 -0.18 2.76
C SER A 99 -11.31 0.82 2.41
N LYS A 100 -12.47 0.73 3.04
CA LYS A 100 -13.57 1.68 2.82
C LYS A 100 -13.20 3.11 3.20
N PHE A 101 -12.36 3.29 4.23
CA PHE A 101 -11.92 4.61 4.66
C PHE A 101 -10.94 5.21 3.65
N PHE A 102 -10.02 4.41 3.15
CA PHE A 102 -9.10 4.84 2.12
C PHE A 102 -9.84 5.20 0.83
N LEU A 103 -10.81 4.38 0.43
CA LEU A 103 -11.64 4.65 -0.75
C LEU A 103 -12.35 6.00 -0.61
N ALA A 104 -12.95 6.27 0.56
CA ALA A 104 -13.63 7.54 0.82
C ALA A 104 -12.66 8.73 0.72
N ASP A 105 -11.46 8.58 1.25
CA ASP A 105 -10.42 9.62 1.18
C ASP A 105 -10.00 9.91 -0.26
N VAL A 106 -9.84 8.86 -1.08
CA VAL A 106 -9.51 9.01 -2.50
C VAL A 106 -10.63 9.74 -3.24
N GLU A 107 -11.88 9.35 -3.03
CA GLU A 107 -13.03 9.97 -3.69
C GLU A 107 -13.14 11.45 -3.32
N LYS A 108 -12.90 11.79 -2.05
CA LYS A 108 -12.89 13.18 -1.61
C LYS A 108 -11.77 13.98 -2.26
N PHE A 109 -10.58 13.38 -2.39
CA PHE A 109 -9.45 14.02 -3.06
C PHE A 109 -9.74 14.27 -4.54
N GLN A 110 -10.44 13.34 -5.21
CA GLN A 110 -10.83 13.46 -6.61
C GLN A 110 -11.80 14.62 -6.87
N GLU A 111 -12.54 15.07 -5.86
CA GLU A 111 -13.46 16.20 -6.02
C GLU A 111 -12.74 17.49 -6.40
N GLN A 112 -11.48 17.64 -6.00
CA GLN A 112 -10.70 18.86 -6.21
C GLN A 112 -9.41 18.65 -6.99
N ASN A 113 -9.05 17.41 -7.29
CA ASN A 113 -7.78 17.08 -7.92
C ASN A 113 -7.97 15.98 -8.96
N PRO A 114 -7.28 16.07 -10.11
CA PRO A 114 -7.23 14.93 -11.03
C PRO A 114 -6.44 13.79 -10.38
N TYR A 115 -7.09 12.65 -10.24
CA TYR A 115 -6.49 11.49 -9.58
C TYR A 115 -7.18 10.22 -10.06
N ASP A 116 -6.40 9.22 -10.45
CA ASP A 116 -6.94 7.96 -10.94
C ASP A 116 -7.05 6.93 -9.82
N LEU A 117 -8.15 6.18 -9.83
CA LEU A 117 -8.35 5.07 -8.90
C LEU A 117 -8.62 3.80 -9.70
N LEU A 118 -7.76 2.81 -9.50
CA LEU A 118 -7.92 1.47 -10.04
C LEU A 118 -8.30 0.55 -8.88
N THR A 119 -9.34 -0.26 -9.06
CA THR A 119 -9.77 -1.22 -8.04
C THR A 119 -9.66 -2.64 -8.56
N ILE A 120 -9.23 -3.54 -7.69
CA ILE A 120 -9.25 -4.97 -7.91
C ILE A 120 -10.22 -5.56 -6.91
N THR A 121 -11.31 -6.17 -7.40
CA THR A 121 -12.33 -6.78 -6.57
C THR A 121 -12.03 -8.27 -6.36
N MET A 122 -12.79 -8.91 -5.46
CA MET A 122 -12.70 -10.36 -5.28
C MET A 122 -13.08 -11.10 -6.55
N ASP A 123 -14.05 -10.59 -7.30
CA ASP A 123 -14.43 -11.17 -8.59
C ASP A 123 -13.27 -11.10 -9.58
N ASP A 124 -12.54 -10.00 -9.63
CA ASP A 124 -11.37 -9.85 -10.49
C ASP A 124 -10.29 -10.87 -10.12
N LEU A 125 -10.06 -11.08 -8.82
CA LEU A 125 -9.07 -12.05 -8.33
C LEU A 125 -9.49 -13.48 -8.67
N GLU A 126 -10.75 -13.82 -8.51
CA GLU A 126 -11.28 -15.14 -8.87
C GLU A 126 -11.16 -15.41 -10.37
N ASN A 127 -11.50 -14.45 -11.20
CA ASN A 127 -11.37 -14.55 -12.65
C ASN A 127 -9.91 -14.73 -13.06
N SER A 128 -9.00 -14.00 -12.41
CA SER A 128 -7.56 -14.12 -12.66
C SER A 128 -7.05 -15.52 -12.27
N SER A 129 -7.52 -16.06 -11.15
CA SER A 129 -7.16 -17.40 -10.67
C SER A 129 -7.66 -18.47 -11.62
N ASP A 130 -8.94 -18.41 -12.04
CA ASP A 130 -9.53 -19.34 -13.01
C ASP A 130 -8.77 -19.29 -14.34
N PHE A 131 -8.40 -18.11 -14.78
CA PHE A 131 -7.65 -17.91 -16.01
C PHE A 131 -6.26 -18.53 -15.91
N GLY A 132 -5.60 -18.37 -14.75
CA GLY A 132 -4.31 -18.97 -14.48
C GLY A 132 -4.35 -20.49 -14.46
N ASP A 133 -5.40 -21.07 -13.91
CA ASP A 133 -5.59 -22.52 -13.82
C ASP A 133 -5.81 -23.17 -15.18
N SER A 134 -6.25 -22.42 -16.18
CA SER A 134 -6.48 -22.93 -17.51
C SER A 134 -5.21 -23.00 -18.37
N VAL A 135 -4.13 -22.51 -17.85
CA VAL A 135 -2.84 -22.53 -18.51
C VAL A 135 -2.00 -23.68 -17.99
#